data_62b29eccd05fd6e3a279518aa0bc4ca2
#
_entry.id   62b29eccd05fd6e3a279518aa0bc4ca2
#
_cell.length_a   1.000
_cell.length_b   1.000
_cell.length_c   1.000
_cell.angle_alpha   90.00
_cell.angle_beta   90.00
_cell.angle_gamma   90.00
#
_symmetry.space_group_name_H-M   'P 1'
#
loop_
_entity.id
_entity.type
_entity.pdbx_description
1 polymer ?
#
loop_
_entity_poly.entity_id
_entity_poly.type
_entity_poly.pdbx_seq_one_letter_code
_entity_poly.pdbx_strand_id
1 'polypeptide(L)'
;TIPARPKGTAYHHEGAYLMRSGEELVPMSEDQLRKIFAEGQPSWLENPALKDVSAQDVVQLLDTQTYFDLMRLPYPTDQAGVLARLLDERLIERSAAGFNILHIGAVLLAKNMRQFPDISRKAVRVIVYAGESKMQTVSDVTGERGYAVGFAGLVQYVMGKLPQNEVIEGAIRKEVKLL
;
A
#
# COMPACT_ATOMS: atom_id res chain seq x y z
N THR A 1 27.09 -25.84 -5.60
CA THR A 1 26.22 -24.66 -5.44
C THR A 1 26.31 -24.23 -3.98
N ILE A 2 26.71 -23.01 -3.71
CA ILE A 2 26.73 -22.45 -2.35
C ILE A 2 25.30 -21.98 -2.05
N PRO A 3 24.64 -22.46 -0.98
CA PRO A 3 23.30 -22.01 -0.65
C PRO A 3 23.30 -20.53 -0.24
N ALA A 4 22.23 -19.81 -0.60
CA ALA A 4 22.05 -18.45 -0.12
C ALA A 4 21.86 -18.44 1.39
N ARG A 5 22.38 -17.42 2.08
CA ARG A 5 22.15 -17.26 3.51
C ARG A 5 20.65 -17.02 3.81
N PRO A 6 20.14 -17.51 4.94
CA PRO A 6 18.80 -17.16 5.40
C PRO A 6 18.65 -15.65 5.58
N LYS A 7 17.49 -15.09 5.23
CA LYS A 7 17.19 -13.67 5.47
C LYS A 7 17.31 -13.32 6.95
N GLY A 8 17.84 -12.16 7.24
CA GLY A 8 18.02 -11.68 8.62
C GLY A 8 19.14 -12.34 9.41
N THR A 9 19.94 -13.23 8.80
CA THR A 9 21.03 -13.94 9.47
C THR A 9 22.38 -13.43 8.97
N ALA A 10 23.21 -12.96 9.87
CA ALA A 10 24.62 -12.66 9.59
C ALA A 10 25.51 -13.74 10.22
N TYR A 11 26.44 -14.27 9.44
CA TYR A 11 27.41 -15.23 9.96
C TYR A 11 28.68 -14.51 10.40
N HIS A 12 29.25 -14.93 11.54
CA HIS A 12 30.54 -14.44 12.01
C HIS A 12 31.60 -15.54 11.90
N HIS A 13 32.83 -15.13 11.72
CA HIS A 13 34.01 -15.99 11.74
C HIS A 13 35.03 -15.36 12.68
N GLU A 14 35.51 -16.13 13.64
CA GLU A 14 36.47 -15.68 14.66
C GLU A 14 36.06 -14.38 15.38
N GLY A 15 34.75 -14.24 15.68
CA GLY A 15 34.21 -13.06 16.37
C GLY A 15 33.95 -11.83 15.50
N ALA A 16 34.27 -11.88 14.22
CA ALA A 16 34.03 -10.77 13.28
C ALA A 16 32.95 -11.12 12.23
N TYR A 17 32.11 -10.17 11.90
CA TYR A 17 31.21 -10.26 10.74
C TYR A 17 31.97 -9.76 9.53
N LEU A 18 32.20 -10.66 8.57
CA LEU A 18 33.02 -10.38 7.39
C LEU A 18 32.14 -10.33 6.12
N MET A 19 32.52 -9.46 5.19
CA MET A 19 31.97 -9.41 3.86
C MET A 19 33.08 -9.42 2.81
N ARG A 20 32.77 -9.85 1.61
CA ARG A 20 33.69 -9.78 0.49
C ARG A 20 33.66 -8.39 -0.16
N SER A 21 34.82 -7.79 -0.30
CA SER A 21 35.04 -6.54 -1.03
C SER A 21 36.14 -6.79 -2.05
N GLY A 22 35.74 -7.00 -3.32
CA GLY A 22 36.68 -7.46 -4.36
C GLY A 22 37.21 -8.86 -4.05
N GLU A 23 38.51 -9.00 -3.87
CA GLU A 23 39.18 -10.26 -3.57
C GLU A 23 39.42 -10.48 -2.06
N GLU A 24 39.16 -9.47 -1.23
CA GLU A 24 39.46 -9.48 0.21
C GLU A 24 38.22 -9.66 1.06
N LEU A 25 38.41 -10.22 2.27
CA LEU A 25 37.41 -10.25 3.34
C LEU A 25 37.64 -9.05 4.25
N VAL A 26 36.65 -8.19 4.38
CA VAL A 26 36.68 -7.00 5.24
C VAL A 26 35.58 -7.06 6.29
N PRO A 27 35.77 -6.43 7.47
CA PRO A 27 34.71 -6.34 8.46
C PRO A 27 33.48 -5.60 7.92
N MET A 28 32.29 -6.13 8.23
CA MET A 28 31.03 -5.44 7.91
C MET A 28 30.88 -4.21 8.80
N SER A 29 30.40 -3.12 8.21
CA SER A 29 29.98 -1.95 8.97
C SER A 29 28.68 -2.24 9.75
N GLU A 30 28.42 -1.47 10.82
CA GLU A 30 27.16 -1.58 11.56
C GLU A 30 25.93 -1.38 10.68
N ASP A 31 25.99 -0.48 9.68
CA ASP A 31 24.89 -0.24 8.76
C ASP A 31 24.62 -1.44 7.87
N GLN A 32 25.66 -2.16 7.46
CA GLN A 32 25.49 -3.41 6.70
C GLN A 32 24.87 -4.50 7.55
N LEU A 33 25.30 -4.63 8.80
CA LEU A 33 24.70 -5.59 9.74
C LEU A 33 23.23 -5.24 10.03
N ARG A 34 22.90 -3.97 10.26
CA ARG A 34 21.51 -3.51 10.44
C ARG A 34 20.63 -3.84 9.22
N LYS A 35 21.14 -3.63 8.00
CA LYS A 35 20.42 -4.00 6.77
C LYS A 35 20.16 -5.51 6.71
N ILE A 36 21.16 -6.34 7.05
CA ILE A 36 21.01 -7.79 7.07
C ILE A 36 19.95 -8.21 8.08
N PHE A 37 20.01 -7.71 9.31
CA PHE A 37 19.01 -8.06 10.34
C PHE A 37 17.62 -7.54 10.00
N ALA A 38 17.52 -6.39 9.34
CA ALA A 38 16.24 -5.86 8.87
C ALA A 38 15.56 -6.73 7.79
N GLU A 39 16.34 -7.52 7.02
CA GLU A 39 15.76 -8.44 6.02
C GLU A 39 14.87 -9.54 6.65
N GLY A 40 15.11 -9.88 7.92
CA GLY A 40 14.31 -10.86 8.67
C GLY A 40 13.10 -10.26 9.38
N GLN A 41 12.98 -8.93 9.40
CA GLN A 41 11.83 -8.27 10.01
C GLN A 41 10.66 -8.26 9.02
N PRO A 42 9.42 -8.45 9.50
CA PRO A 42 8.26 -8.26 8.65
C PRO A 42 8.26 -6.83 8.09
N SER A 43 7.87 -6.69 6.82
CA SER A 43 7.74 -5.36 6.24
C SER A 43 6.67 -4.59 7.02
N TRP A 44 6.73 -3.25 7.01
CA TRP A 44 5.70 -2.43 7.64
C TRP A 44 4.29 -2.81 7.15
N LEU A 45 4.15 -3.17 5.89
CA LEU A 45 2.88 -3.58 5.28
C LEU A 45 2.31 -4.87 5.87
N GLU A 46 3.15 -5.75 6.41
CA GLU A 46 2.75 -7.02 7.04
C GLU A 46 2.44 -6.88 8.54
N ASN A 47 2.68 -5.71 9.13
CA ASN A 47 2.33 -5.45 10.51
C ASN A 47 0.82 -5.18 10.65
N PRO A 48 0.21 -5.52 11.80
CA PRO A 48 -1.19 -5.20 12.08
C PRO A 48 -1.45 -3.70 12.17
N ALA A 49 -2.40 -3.21 11.38
CA ALA A 49 -2.98 -1.88 11.49
C ALA A 49 -4.07 -1.80 12.57
N LEU A 50 -4.84 -2.88 12.71
CA LEU A 50 -5.77 -3.10 13.83
C LEU A 50 -5.66 -4.55 14.27
N LYS A 51 -5.73 -4.78 15.59
CA LYS A 51 -5.62 -6.10 16.21
C LYS A 51 -6.96 -6.54 16.79
N ASP A 52 -7.14 -7.86 16.84
CA ASP A 52 -8.21 -8.53 17.58
C ASP A 52 -9.62 -8.03 17.22
N VAL A 53 -9.85 -7.74 15.93
CA VAL A 53 -11.16 -7.32 15.41
C VAL A 53 -12.04 -8.54 15.10
N SER A 54 -13.35 -8.37 15.22
CA SER A 54 -14.30 -9.42 14.86
C SER A 54 -14.38 -9.62 13.33
N ALA A 55 -14.93 -10.78 12.90
CA ALA A 55 -15.23 -11.03 11.50
C ALA A 55 -16.13 -9.95 10.88
N GLN A 56 -17.09 -9.45 11.65
CA GLN A 56 -17.99 -8.38 11.26
C GLN A 56 -17.25 -7.08 11.04
N ASP A 57 -16.31 -6.70 11.95
CA ASP A 57 -15.56 -5.48 11.84
C ASP A 57 -14.64 -5.48 10.61
N VAL A 58 -14.04 -6.63 10.27
CA VAL A 58 -13.23 -6.74 9.04
C VAL A 58 -14.03 -6.30 7.81
N VAL A 59 -15.26 -6.83 7.64
CA VAL A 59 -16.12 -6.50 6.49
C VAL A 59 -16.69 -5.09 6.59
N GLN A 60 -16.88 -4.56 7.79
CA GLN A 60 -17.32 -3.16 7.99
C GLN A 60 -16.22 -2.15 7.68
N LEU A 61 -14.98 -2.43 8.06
CA LEU A 61 -13.84 -1.53 7.91
C LEU A 61 -13.23 -1.58 6.50
N LEU A 62 -13.21 -2.75 5.87
CA LEU A 62 -12.64 -2.96 4.54
C LEU A 62 -13.72 -3.03 3.48
N ASP A 63 -13.48 -2.42 2.34
CA ASP A 63 -14.30 -2.57 1.13
C ASP A 63 -13.89 -3.84 0.38
N THR A 64 -14.44 -4.95 0.85
CA THR A 64 -14.15 -6.26 0.28
C THR A 64 -14.71 -6.43 -1.12
N GLN A 65 -15.84 -5.78 -1.46
CA GLN A 65 -16.41 -5.81 -2.80
C GLN A 65 -15.42 -5.30 -3.84
N THR A 66 -14.79 -4.14 -3.58
CA THR A 66 -13.76 -3.59 -4.48
C THR A 66 -12.62 -4.58 -4.75
N TYR A 67 -12.20 -5.38 -3.75
CA TYR A 67 -11.18 -6.40 -3.96
C TYR A 67 -11.63 -7.44 -5.00
N PHE A 68 -12.83 -8.03 -4.81
CA PHE A 68 -13.35 -9.07 -5.73
C PHE A 68 -13.58 -8.51 -7.13
N ASP A 69 -14.08 -7.29 -7.26
CA ASP A 69 -14.29 -6.62 -8.55
C ASP A 69 -12.97 -6.40 -9.31
N LEU A 70 -11.94 -5.90 -8.64
CA LEU A 70 -10.62 -5.66 -9.23
C LEU A 70 -9.94 -6.97 -9.65
N MET A 71 -10.09 -8.03 -8.86
CA MET A 71 -9.54 -9.35 -9.15
C MET A 71 -10.40 -10.14 -10.16
N ARG A 72 -11.56 -9.59 -10.56
CA ARG A 72 -12.55 -10.26 -11.43
C ARG A 72 -13.00 -11.61 -10.90
N LEU A 73 -13.17 -11.69 -9.58
CA LEU A 73 -13.64 -12.88 -8.88
C LEU A 73 -15.11 -12.74 -8.48
N PRO A 74 -15.88 -13.82 -8.47
CA PRO A 74 -17.23 -13.78 -7.92
C PRO A 74 -17.17 -13.48 -6.41
N TYR A 75 -18.07 -12.62 -5.94
CA TYR A 75 -18.18 -12.34 -4.52
C TYR A 75 -18.74 -13.58 -3.79
N PRO A 76 -18.10 -14.05 -2.70
CA PRO A 76 -18.57 -15.20 -1.94
C PRO A 76 -19.99 -14.98 -1.37
N THR A 77 -20.77 -16.05 -1.27
CA THR A 77 -22.13 -16.01 -0.74
C THR A 77 -22.20 -15.81 0.76
N ASP A 78 -21.09 -16.10 1.46
CA ASP A 78 -20.98 -15.98 2.91
C ASP A 78 -19.74 -15.19 3.34
N GLN A 79 -19.79 -14.70 4.56
CA GLN A 79 -18.69 -13.94 5.18
C GLN A 79 -17.44 -14.81 5.34
N ALA A 80 -17.58 -16.09 5.60
CA ALA A 80 -16.44 -16.98 5.81
C ALA A 80 -15.59 -17.11 4.54
N GLY A 81 -16.21 -17.18 3.37
CA GLY A 81 -15.51 -17.18 2.08
C GLY A 81 -14.77 -15.88 1.81
N VAL A 82 -15.36 -14.72 2.17
CA VAL A 82 -14.70 -13.43 2.07
C VAL A 82 -13.45 -13.40 2.95
N LEU A 83 -13.57 -13.79 4.22
CA LEU A 83 -12.45 -13.80 5.16
C LEU A 83 -11.35 -14.79 4.75
N ALA A 84 -11.74 -15.98 4.28
CA ALA A 84 -10.78 -16.97 3.78
C ALA A 84 -9.92 -16.38 2.65
N ARG A 85 -10.56 -15.68 1.70
CA ARG A 85 -9.82 -15.04 0.60
C ARG A 85 -8.88 -13.95 1.09
N LEU A 86 -9.32 -13.08 2.01
CA LEU A 86 -8.46 -12.02 2.57
C LEU A 86 -7.27 -12.60 3.37
N LEU A 87 -7.45 -13.76 4.03
CA LEU A 87 -6.37 -14.49 4.70
C LEU A 87 -5.35 -15.04 3.69
N ASP A 88 -5.81 -15.68 2.61
CA ASP A 88 -4.95 -16.23 1.55
C ASP A 88 -4.08 -15.15 0.91
N GLU A 89 -4.64 -13.95 0.74
CA GLU A 89 -3.94 -12.78 0.19
C GLU A 89 -3.10 -12.02 1.23
N ARG A 90 -3.09 -12.47 2.47
CA ARG A 90 -2.40 -11.80 3.58
C ARG A 90 -2.79 -10.32 3.75
N LEU A 91 -4.05 -10.01 3.52
CA LEU A 91 -4.62 -8.70 3.82
C LEU A 91 -5.06 -8.60 5.27
N ILE A 92 -5.38 -9.76 5.85
CA ILE A 92 -5.67 -9.98 7.26
C ILE A 92 -4.92 -11.23 7.74
N GLU A 93 -4.80 -11.41 9.05
CA GLU A 93 -4.31 -12.63 9.67
C GLU A 93 -5.20 -13.06 10.83
N ARG A 94 -5.12 -14.33 11.24
CA ARG A 94 -5.83 -14.82 12.42
C ARG A 94 -5.10 -14.37 13.68
N SER A 95 -5.88 -13.98 14.70
CA SER A 95 -5.39 -13.71 16.05
C SER A 95 -6.07 -14.63 17.06
N ALA A 96 -5.66 -14.56 18.31
CA ALA A 96 -6.26 -15.35 19.39
C ALA A 96 -7.74 -14.99 19.65
N ALA A 97 -8.10 -13.72 19.44
CA ALA A 97 -9.46 -13.20 19.70
C ALA A 97 -10.28 -12.92 18.43
N GLY A 98 -9.72 -13.14 17.24
CA GLY A 98 -10.42 -12.88 15.99
C GLY A 98 -9.47 -12.73 14.81
N PHE A 99 -9.33 -11.51 14.31
CA PHE A 99 -8.50 -11.18 13.15
C PHE A 99 -7.67 -9.92 13.43
N ASN A 100 -6.50 -9.85 12.82
CA ASN A 100 -5.76 -8.62 12.66
C ASN A 100 -5.90 -8.14 11.22
N ILE A 101 -6.21 -6.87 11.03
CA ILE A 101 -6.15 -6.23 9.72
C ILE A 101 -4.71 -5.73 9.52
N LEU A 102 -4.02 -6.22 8.49
CA LEU A 102 -2.66 -5.81 8.19
C LEU A 102 -2.63 -4.43 7.53
N HIS A 103 -1.50 -3.71 7.64
CA HIS A 103 -1.36 -2.40 6.99
C HIS A 103 -1.64 -2.46 5.49
N ILE A 104 -1.21 -3.53 4.80
CA ILE A 104 -1.49 -3.69 3.37
C ILE A 104 -2.99 -3.77 3.09
N GLY A 105 -3.74 -4.56 3.87
CA GLY A 105 -5.19 -4.66 3.75
C GLY A 105 -5.88 -3.32 3.98
N ALA A 106 -5.49 -2.60 5.04
CA ALA A 106 -6.04 -1.31 5.38
C ALA A 106 -5.67 -0.22 4.34
N VAL A 107 -4.39 -0.14 3.91
CA VAL A 107 -3.95 0.83 2.88
C VAL A 107 -4.69 0.64 1.56
N LEU A 108 -4.95 -0.61 1.15
CA LEU A 108 -5.63 -0.89 -0.11
C LEU A 108 -7.15 -0.75 0.01
N LEU A 109 -7.75 -1.33 1.05
CA LEU A 109 -9.19 -1.60 1.09
C LEU A 109 -9.96 -0.83 2.17
N ALA A 110 -9.33 0.04 2.96
CA ALA A 110 -10.06 0.80 3.97
C ALA A 110 -11.21 1.60 3.34
N LYS A 111 -12.43 1.47 3.88
CA LYS A 111 -13.55 2.36 3.56
C LYS A 111 -13.28 3.77 4.06
N ASN A 112 -12.59 3.87 5.21
CA ASN A 112 -12.12 5.13 5.76
C ASN A 112 -10.78 4.92 6.48
N MET A 113 -9.70 5.46 5.93
CA MET A 113 -8.34 5.36 6.46
C MET A 113 -8.19 6.03 7.84
N ARG A 114 -9.08 6.95 8.21
CA ARG A 114 -9.05 7.61 9.54
C ARG A 114 -9.35 6.64 10.69
N GLN A 115 -9.99 5.50 10.39
CA GLN A 115 -10.24 4.45 11.38
C GLN A 115 -9.00 3.63 11.74
N PHE A 116 -7.89 3.87 11.04
CA PHE A 116 -6.60 3.19 11.21
C PHE A 116 -5.53 4.22 11.60
N PRO A 117 -5.19 4.37 12.90
CA PRO A 117 -4.30 5.43 13.37
C PRO A 117 -2.96 5.52 12.63
N ASP A 118 -2.32 4.37 12.39
CA ASP A 118 -0.98 4.29 11.81
C ASP A 118 -0.95 4.60 10.31
N ILE A 119 -2.09 4.51 9.62
CA ILE A 119 -2.17 4.75 8.17
C ILE A 119 -2.96 5.99 7.80
N SER A 120 -3.61 6.66 8.73
CA SER A 120 -4.41 7.87 8.46
C SER A 120 -3.62 8.95 7.72
N ARG A 121 -2.33 9.09 8.03
CA ARG A 121 -1.41 10.04 7.37
C ARG A 121 -0.90 9.58 6.00
N LYS A 122 -1.20 8.35 5.59
CA LYS A 122 -0.84 7.79 4.28
C LYS A 122 -1.93 8.03 3.22
N ALA A 123 -3.02 8.70 3.59
CA ALA A 123 -4.08 9.06 2.66
C ALA A 123 -3.55 9.90 1.49
N VAL A 124 -4.10 9.66 0.29
CA VAL A 124 -3.73 10.40 -0.90
C VAL A 124 -4.16 11.86 -0.76
N ARG A 125 -3.25 12.79 -1.05
CA ARG A 125 -3.52 14.22 -1.02
C ARG A 125 -3.24 14.81 -2.40
N VAL A 126 -4.19 15.56 -2.93
CA VAL A 126 -4.06 16.28 -4.21
C VAL A 126 -4.09 17.76 -3.93
N ILE A 127 -3.02 18.45 -4.34
CA ILE A 127 -2.90 19.90 -4.21
C ILE A 127 -2.82 20.49 -5.61
N VAL A 128 -3.68 21.45 -5.90
CA VAL A 128 -3.69 22.20 -7.15
C VAL A 128 -3.18 23.60 -6.87
N TYR A 129 -2.17 24.05 -7.60
CA TYR A 129 -1.59 25.36 -7.48
C TYR A 129 -1.99 26.25 -8.65
N ALA A 130 -2.05 27.57 -8.44
CA ALA A 130 -2.23 28.55 -9.49
C ALA A 130 -0.88 28.83 -10.18
N GLY A 131 -0.83 28.66 -11.51
CA GLY A 131 0.38 28.89 -12.29
C GLY A 131 1.50 27.87 -12.01
N GLU A 132 2.74 28.28 -12.29
CA GLU A 132 3.91 27.40 -12.23
C GLU A 132 4.57 27.34 -10.82
N SER A 133 4.16 28.20 -9.90
CA SER A 133 4.73 28.24 -8.55
C SER A 133 3.81 27.59 -7.51
N LYS A 134 4.41 27.01 -6.46
CA LYS A 134 3.67 26.43 -5.33
C LYS A 134 3.20 27.46 -4.30
N MET A 135 3.23 28.74 -4.63
CA MET A 135 2.92 29.81 -3.65
C MET A 135 1.43 30.02 -3.42
N GLN A 136 0.61 29.76 -4.42
CA GLN A 136 -0.84 29.95 -4.33
C GLN A 136 -1.59 28.65 -4.56
N THR A 137 -2.18 28.11 -3.50
CA THR A 137 -3.00 26.90 -3.55
C THR A 137 -4.40 27.24 -3.99
N VAL A 138 -4.87 26.58 -5.04
CA VAL A 138 -6.26 26.68 -5.53
C VAL A 138 -7.16 25.64 -4.86
N SER A 139 -6.63 24.44 -4.66
CA SER A 139 -7.39 23.34 -4.06
C SER A 139 -6.43 22.40 -3.32
N ASP A 140 -6.86 21.90 -2.17
CA ASP A 140 -6.15 20.94 -1.34
C ASP A 140 -7.16 19.92 -0.81
N VAL A 141 -7.12 18.73 -1.36
CA VAL A 141 -8.08 17.67 -1.05
C VAL A 141 -7.32 16.42 -0.61
N THR A 142 -7.70 15.90 0.55
CA THR A 142 -7.19 14.63 1.06
C THR A 142 -8.25 13.55 0.92
N GLY A 143 -7.91 12.44 0.29
CA GLY A 143 -8.77 11.26 0.20
C GLY A 143 -8.93 10.59 1.57
N GLU A 144 -10.03 9.87 1.74
CA GLU A 144 -10.30 9.15 2.99
C GLU A 144 -10.31 7.63 2.79
N ARG A 145 -10.36 7.17 1.56
CA ARG A 145 -10.48 5.76 1.20
C ARG A 145 -9.11 5.13 0.94
N GLY A 146 -9.02 3.81 1.12
CA GLY A 146 -7.88 3.01 0.71
C GLY A 146 -7.57 3.17 -0.77
N TYR A 147 -6.34 2.92 -1.16
CA TYR A 147 -5.85 3.23 -2.51
C TYR A 147 -6.63 2.52 -3.61
N ALA A 148 -6.95 1.24 -3.43
CA ALA A 148 -7.73 0.49 -4.42
C ALA A 148 -9.17 1.02 -4.51
N VAL A 149 -9.79 1.31 -3.37
CA VAL A 149 -11.18 1.81 -3.27
C VAL A 149 -11.31 3.23 -3.82
N GLY A 150 -10.32 4.08 -3.55
CA GLY A 150 -10.33 5.50 -3.93
C GLY A 150 -9.79 5.79 -5.33
N PHE A 151 -9.13 4.82 -5.99
CA PHE A 151 -8.33 5.05 -7.19
C PHE A 151 -9.11 5.66 -8.35
N ALA A 152 -10.26 5.09 -8.68
CA ALA A 152 -11.09 5.60 -9.80
C ALA A 152 -11.55 7.05 -9.57
N GLY A 153 -11.98 7.36 -8.33
CA GLY A 153 -12.37 8.72 -7.97
C GLY A 153 -11.19 9.70 -7.98
N LEU A 154 -10.00 9.25 -7.55
CA LEU A 154 -8.77 10.04 -7.63
C LEU A 154 -8.43 10.39 -9.08
N VAL A 155 -8.41 9.40 -9.97
CA VAL A 155 -8.13 9.61 -11.40
C VAL A 155 -9.14 10.58 -11.99
N GLN A 156 -10.42 10.38 -11.75
CA GLN A 156 -11.48 11.27 -12.24
C GLN A 156 -11.31 12.70 -11.73
N TYR A 157 -10.96 12.86 -10.44
CA TYR A 157 -10.72 14.19 -9.85
C TYR A 157 -9.51 14.87 -10.49
N VAL A 158 -8.39 14.17 -10.66
CA VAL A 158 -7.18 14.71 -11.29
C VAL A 158 -7.45 15.08 -12.75
N MET A 159 -8.09 14.18 -13.50
CA MET A 159 -8.46 14.44 -14.89
C MET A 159 -9.38 15.67 -15.06
N GLY A 160 -10.25 15.93 -14.08
CA GLY A 160 -11.08 17.13 -14.06
C GLY A 160 -10.33 18.43 -13.78
N LYS A 161 -9.08 18.34 -13.26
CA LYS A 161 -8.23 19.51 -12.97
C LYS A 161 -7.19 19.81 -14.05
N LEU A 162 -6.95 18.84 -14.94
CA LEU A 162 -6.01 19.04 -16.06
C LEU A 162 -6.58 20.01 -17.10
N PRO A 163 -5.73 20.86 -17.72
CA PRO A 163 -6.12 21.69 -18.82
C PRO A 163 -6.75 20.87 -19.95
N GLN A 164 -7.82 21.37 -20.52
CA GLN A 164 -8.49 20.73 -21.66
C GLN A 164 -8.25 21.61 -22.91
N ASN A 165 -7.67 21.02 -23.95
CA ASN A 165 -7.60 21.65 -25.23
C ASN A 165 -8.78 21.17 -26.09
N GLU A 166 -9.53 22.13 -26.64
CA GLU A 166 -10.55 21.84 -27.66
C GLU A 166 -9.85 21.67 -29.00
N VAL A 167 -9.90 20.47 -29.54
CA VAL A 167 -9.48 20.23 -30.95
C VAL A 167 -10.71 20.14 -31.81
N ILE A 168 -10.80 21.01 -32.79
CA ILE A 168 -11.85 20.99 -33.79
C ILE A 168 -11.34 20.18 -34.98
N GLU A 169 -11.78 18.92 -35.10
CA GLU A 169 -11.56 18.08 -36.27
C GLU A 169 -12.85 18.09 -37.14
N GLY A 170 -12.83 18.87 -38.18
CA GLY A 170 -13.98 19.02 -39.07
C GLY A 170 -15.17 19.73 -38.40
N ALA A 171 -16.36 19.16 -38.51
CA ALA A 171 -17.60 19.68 -37.89
C ALA A 171 -17.88 19.13 -36.49
N ILE A 172 -16.96 18.31 -35.93
CA ILE A 172 -17.14 17.65 -34.62
C ILE A 172 -16.16 18.25 -33.63
N ARG A 173 -16.72 18.79 -32.54
CA ARG A 173 -15.94 19.27 -31.36
C ARG A 173 -15.49 18.06 -30.54
N LYS A 174 -14.18 17.89 -30.38
CA LYS A 174 -13.60 16.81 -29.57
C LYS A 174 -12.77 17.42 -28.47
N GLU A 175 -13.08 17.06 -27.21
CA GLU A 175 -12.27 17.43 -26.07
C GLU A 175 -11.08 16.46 -25.95
N VAL A 176 -9.85 16.98 -26.02
CA VAL A 176 -8.64 16.21 -25.82
C VAL A 176 -7.99 16.70 -24.52
N LYS A 177 -7.85 15.81 -23.54
CA LYS A 177 -7.12 16.10 -22.31
C LYS A 177 -5.63 15.96 -22.56
N LEU A 178 -4.87 17.00 -22.18
CA LEU A 178 -3.41 16.92 -22.18
C LEU A 178 -2.96 16.13 -20.94
N LEU A 179 -2.28 15.00 -21.18
CA LEU A 179 -1.56 14.23 -20.18
C LEU A 179 -0.13 14.71 -20.10
#